data_30ac1231da96fed84f7b4d3308fb1d72
#
_entry.id   30ac1231da96fed84f7b4d3308fb1d72
#
_cell.length_a   1.000
_cell.length_b   1.000
_cell.length_c   1.000
_cell.angle_alpha   90.00
_cell.angle_beta   90.00
_cell.angle_gamma   90.00
#
_symmetry.space_group_name_H-M   'P 1'
#
loop_
_entity.id
_entity.type
_entity.pdbx_description
1 polymer ?
#
loop_
_entity_poly.entity_id
_entity_poly.type
_entity_poly.pdbx_seq_one_letter_code
_entity_poly.pdbx_strand_id
1 'polypeptide(L)'
;MNERILFVDRDGTILEEPEDFQVDRFEKMRFVEGVLPALKRLREAGWKLVMVSNQDGLGTKSFPRADFTGPHELMMQILESQGARFDEMLICPHMPGEGCECRKPGTGLVKKYLKDGVLDVANCYVIGDRETDMKLADNMGLRGLRVGPDGRSWAEIADEIE
;
A
#
# COMPACT_ATOMS: atom_id res chain seq x y z
N MET A 1 -23.99 2.11 1.19
CA MET A 1 -23.34 1.66 2.44
C MET A 1 -21.87 2.04 2.40
N ASN A 2 -21.36 2.45 3.54
CA ASN A 2 -19.97 2.85 3.65
C ASN A 2 -19.07 1.61 3.61
N GLU A 3 -17.94 1.72 2.91
CA GLU A 3 -17.03 0.60 2.72
C GLU A 3 -15.92 0.57 3.78
N ARG A 4 -15.52 -0.64 4.18
CA ARG A 4 -14.36 -0.86 5.01
C ARG A 4 -13.17 -1.14 4.10
N ILE A 5 -12.21 -0.23 4.09
CA ILE A 5 -11.06 -0.30 3.20
C ILE A 5 -9.76 -0.19 3.98
N LEU A 6 -8.79 -1.00 3.58
CA LEU A 6 -7.40 -0.87 4.01
C LEU A 6 -6.61 -0.26 2.85
N PHE A 7 -6.02 0.90 3.09
CA PHE A 7 -5.11 1.55 2.16
C PHE A 7 -3.70 1.13 2.52
N VAL A 8 -3.06 0.34 1.67
CA VAL A 8 -1.82 -0.36 2.01
C VAL A 8 -0.68 0.12 1.12
N ASP A 9 0.43 0.54 1.72
CA ASP A 9 1.66 0.83 1.01
C ASP A 9 2.25 -0.45 0.42
N ARG A 10 3.11 -0.32 -0.58
CA ARG A 10 3.73 -1.46 -1.27
C ARG A 10 5.14 -1.76 -0.75
N ASP A 11 6.10 -0.90 -1.04
CA ASP A 11 7.51 -1.16 -0.73
C ASP A 11 7.80 -0.86 0.75
N GLY A 12 8.36 -1.84 1.44
CA GLY A 12 8.55 -1.79 2.88
C GLY A 12 7.35 -2.31 3.69
N THR A 13 6.24 -2.60 3.03
CA THR A 13 4.99 -3.01 3.69
C THR A 13 4.50 -4.36 3.18
N ILE A 14 4.35 -4.53 1.88
CA ILE A 14 4.00 -5.81 1.24
C ILE A 14 5.27 -6.53 0.78
N LEU A 15 6.11 -5.84 0.02
CA LEU A 15 7.43 -6.29 -0.37
C LEU A 15 8.47 -5.57 0.48
N GLU A 16 9.55 -6.26 0.84
CA GLU A 16 10.68 -5.61 1.50
C GLU A 16 11.26 -4.56 0.57
N GLU A 17 11.68 -3.42 1.13
CA GLU A 17 12.25 -2.34 0.34
C GLU A 17 13.73 -2.61 0.06
N PRO A 18 14.16 -2.61 -1.23
CA PRO A 18 15.57 -2.77 -1.56
C PRO A 18 16.39 -1.53 -1.16
N GLU A 19 17.71 -1.68 -1.10
CA GLU A 19 18.61 -0.58 -0.75
C GLU A 19 18.47 0.63 -1.67
N ASP A 20 18.19 0.40 -2.96
CA ASP A 20 17.99 1.47 -3.95
C ASP A 20 16.54 1.92 -4.10
N PHE A 21 15.65 1.45 -3.23
CA PHE A 21 14.22 1.80 -3.19
C PHE A 21 13.40 1.42 -4.42
N GLN A 22 13.95 0.55 -5.29
CA GLN A 22 13.26 0.14 -6.52
C GLN A 22 13.22 -1.38 -6.65
N VAL A 23 12.02 -1.96 -6.70
CA VAL A 23 11.85 -3.37 -7.04
C VAL A 23 11.76 -3.45 -8.58
N ASP A 24 12.91 -3.41 -9.22
CA ASP A 24 13.06 -3.35 -10.67
C ASP A 24 13.52 -4.66 -11.30
N ARG A 25 13.64 -5.72 -10.51
CA ARG A 25 14.02 -7.06 -10.97
C ARG A 25 13.36 -8.11 -10.09
N PHE A 26 13.13 -9.30 -10.65
CA PHE A 26 12.53 -10.41 -9.89
C PHE A 26 13.37 -10.81 -8.69
N GLU A 27 14.69 -10.73 -8.78
CA GLU A 27 15.62 -11.11 -7.70
C GLU A 27 15.48 -10.25 -6.46
N LYS A 28 14.92 -9.05 -6.59
CA LYS A 28 14.68 -8.13 -5.46
C LYS A 28 13.37 -8.40 -4.72
N MET A 29 12.50 -9.23 -5.28
CA MET A 29 11.19 -9.48 -4.68
C MET A 29 11.32 -10.35 -3.44
N ARG A 30 10.90 -9.81 -2.30
CA ARG A 30 10.77 -10.53 -1.03
C ARG A 30 9.53 -10.03 -0.32
N PHE A 31 8.60 -10.91 -0.03
CA PHE A 31 7.43 -10.51 0.74
C PHE A 31 7.82 -10.24 2.20
N VAL A 32 7.23 -9.21 2.79
CA VAL A 32 7.38 -8.93 4.20
C VAL A 32 6.79 -10.09 4.99
N GLU A 33 7.46 -10.48 6.07
CA GLU A 33 7.03 -11.62 6.90
C GLU A 33 5.59 -11.46 7.35
N GLY A 34 4.81 -12.51 7.16
CA GLY A 34 3.43 -12.58 7.63
C GLY A 34 2.40 -11.84 6.78
N VAL A 35 2.81 -11.14 5.72
CA VAL A 35 1.89 -10.30 4.94
C VAL A 35 0.80 -11.12 4.23
N LEU A 36 1.16 -12.23 3.61
CA LEU A 36 0.20 -13.02 2.83
C LEU A 36 -0.92 -13.61 3.69
N PRO A 37 -0.63 -14.32 4.80
CA PRO A 37 -1.70 -14.82 5.66
C PRO A 37 -2.52 -13.70 6.32
N ALA A 38 -1.88 -12.59 6.69
CA ALA A 38 -2.59 -11.46 7.30
C ALA A 38 -3.59 -10.83 6.32
N LEU A 39 -3.16 -10.53 5.10
CA LEU A 39 -4.05 -9.95 4.09
C LEU A 39 -5.18 -10.90 3.70
N LYS A 40 -4.90 -12.20 3.64
CA LYS A 40 -5.95 -13.20 3.43
C LYS A 40 -7.01 -13.15 4.52
N ARG A 41 -6.60 -13.15 5.79
CA ARG A 41 -7.52 -13.04 6.93
C ARG A 41 -8.39 -11.79 6.84
N LEU A 42 -7.75 -10.66 6.57
CA LEU A 42 -8.46 -9.37 6.51
C LEU A 42 -9.44 -9.35 5.34
N ARG A 43 -9.05 -9.90 4.22
CA ARG A 43 -9.95 -10.01 3.08
C ARG A 43 -11.15 -10.91 3.38
N GLU A 44 -10.93 -12.05 4.01
CA GLU A 44 -12.00 -12.96 4.43
C GLU A 44 -12.93 -12.29 5.46
N ALA A 45 -12.40 -11.38 6.28
CA ALA A 45 -13.18 -10.60 7.23
C ALA A 45 -13.97 -9.45 6.58
N GLY A 46 -13.85 -9.25 5.27
CA GLY A 46 -14.66 -8.31 4.52
C GLY A 46 -14.01 -6.98 4.17
N TRP A 47 -12.73 -6.78 4.46
CA TRP A 47 -12.05 -5.57 4.02
C TRP A 47 -11.76 -5.59 2.53
N LYS A 48 -11.94 -4.43 1.88
CA LYS A 48 -11.38 -4.18 0.57
C LYS A 48 -9.94 -3.72 0.74
N LEU A 49 -9.09 -4.07 -0.24
CA LEU A 49 -7.68 -3.70 -0.22
C LEU A 49 -7.39 -2.75 -1.37
N VAL A 50 -6.84 -1.59 -1.05
CA VAL A 50 -6.41 -0.58 -2.02
C VAL A 50 -4.93 -0.29 -1.78
N MET A 51 -4.11 -0.47 -2.80
CA MET A 51 -2.68 -0.16 -2.71
C MET A 51 -2.45 1.31 -3.02
N VAL A 52 -1.64 1.99 -2.20
CA VAL A 52 -1.28 3.40 -2.42
C VAL A 52 0.24 3.50 -2.32
N SER A 53 0.90 3.70 -3.46
CA SER A 53 2.36 3.61 -3.53
C SER A 53 2.99 4.81 -4.21
N ASN A 54 4.09 5.31 -3.64
CA ASN A 54 4.99 6.24 -4.31
C ASN A 54 6.06 5.39 -5.03
N GLN A 55 6.17 5.54 -6.35
CA GLN A 55 7.20 4.89 -7.15
C GLN A 55 8.04 5.97 -7.84
N ASP A 56 9.01 6.47 -7.11
CA ASP A 56 9.81 7.62 -7.51
C ASP A 56 10.50 7.43 -8.86
N GLY A 57 10.18 8.29 -9.82
CA GLY A 57 10.79 8.27 -11.15
C GLY A 57 10.30 7.18 -12.09
N LEU A 58 9.20 6.48 -11.74
CA LEU A 58 8.64 5.45 -12.62
C LEU A 58 8.29 6.02 -13.99
N GLY A 59 8.80 5.36 -15.03
CA GLY A 59 8.64 5.80 -16.41
C GLY A 59 9.78 6.66 -16.93
N THR A 60 10.76 6.98 -16.08
CA THR A 60 11.99 7.70 -16.49
C THR A 60 13.13 6.71 -16.69
N LYS A 61 14.31 7.24 -17.10
CA LYS A 61 15.51 6.40 -17.26
C LYS A 61 15.96 5.74 -15.97
N SER A 62 15.73 6.40 -14.82
CA SER A 62 16.13 5.84 -13.51
C SER A 62 15.24 4.70 -13.08
N PHE A 63 14.01 4.61 -13.59
CA PHE A 63 13.07 3.53 -13.28
C PHE A 63 12.17 3.26 -14.49
N PRO A 64 12.66 2.55 -15.52
CA PRO A 64 11.84 2.23 -16.69
C PRO A 64 10.60 1.40 -16.32
N ARG A 65 9.48 1.70 -16.97
CA ARG A 65 8.24 0.94 -16.73
C ARG A 65 8.40 -0.55 -16.97
N ALA A 66 9.18 -0.95 -17.96
CA ALA A 66 9.42 -2.35 -18.26
C ALA A 66 10.06 -3.09 -17.07
N ASP A 67 10.90 -2.41 -16.31
CA ASP A 67 11.57 -3.00 -15.14
C ASP A 67 10.61 -3.12 -13.94
N PHE A 68 9.66 -2.23 -13.84
CA PHE A 68 8.64 -2.26 -12.78
C PHE A 68 7.57 -3.31 -13.05
N THR A 69 7.10 -3.42 -14.28
CA THR A 69 5.90 -4.19 -14.64
C THR A 69 6.01 -5.67 -14.31
N GLY A 70 7.12 -6.32 -14.66
CA GLY A 70 7.28 -7.76 -14.42
C GLY A 70 7.16 -8.14 -12.94
N PRO A 71 8.00 -7.57 -12.06
CA PRO A 71 7.89 -7.83 -10.62
C PRO A 71 6.54 -7.46 -10.03
N HIS A 72 5.97 -6.34 -10.45
CA HIS A 72 4.68 -5.89 -9.95
C HIS A 72 3.56 -6.87 -10.31
N GLU A 73 3.49 -7.30 -11.56
CA GLU A 73 2.48 -8.26 -12.00
C GLU A 73 2.64 -9.60 -11.31
N LEU A 74 3.87 -10.08 -11.11
CA LEU A 74 4.11 -11.32 -10.38
C LEU A 74 3.64 -11.20 -8.93
N MET A 75 3.94 -10.08 -8.28
CA MET A 75 3.44 -9.80 -6.93
C MET A 75 1.91 -9.90 -6.88
N MET A 76 1.22 -9.27 -7.84
CA MET A 76 -0.23 -9.28 -7.88
C MET A 76 -0.79 -10.68 -8.11
N GLN A 77 -0.16 -11.48 -8.96
CA GLN A 77 -0.56 -12.87 -9.21
C GLN A 77 -0.40 -13.73 -7.95
N ILE A 78 0.70 -13.55 -7.22
CA ILE A 78 0.95 -14.27 -5.97
C ILE A 78 -0.10 -13.87 -4.92
N LEU A 79 -0.34 -12.57 -4.75
CA LEU A 79 -1.36 -12.08 -3.82
C LEU A 79 -2.73 -12.70 -4.14
N GLU A 80 -3.14 -12.67 -5.40
CA GLU A 80 -4.42 -13.24 -5.81
C GLU A 80 -4.48 -14.74 -5.55
N SER A 81 -3.41 -15.49 -5.85
CA SER A 81 -3.35 -16.93 -5.61
C SER A 81 -3.43 -17.29 -4.13
N GLN A 82 -3.02 -16.38 -3.25
CA GLN A 82 -3.05 -16.58 -1.79
C GLN A 82 -4.30 -16.02 -1.12
N GLY A 83 -5.29 -15.59 -1.89
CA GLY A 83 -6.52 -15.04 -1.33
C GLY A 83 -6.40 -13.61 -0.82
N ALA A 84 -5.38 -12.88 -1.28
CA ALA A 84 -5.09 -11.52 -0.86
C ALA A 84 -5.17 -10.51 -2.01
N ARG A 85 -6.10 -10.72 -2.94
CA ARG A 85 -6.26 -9.86 -4.11
C ARG A 85 -6.56 -8.40 -3.71
N PHE A 86 -5.88 -7.45 -4.36
CA PHE A 86 -6.18 -6.03 -4.23
C PHE A 86 -7.27 -5.61 -5.21
N ASP A 87 -8.17 -4.78 -4.73
CA ASP A 87 -9.28 -4.25 -5.54
C ASP A 87 -8.84 -3.11 -6.43
N GLU A 88 -7.84 -2.35 -6.00
CA GLU A 88 -7.31 -1.23 -6.76
C GLU A 88 -5.86 -0.97 -6.40
N MET A 89 -5.10 -0.44 -7.35
CA MET A 89 -3.72 0.00 -7.14
C MET A 89 -3.56 1.43 -7.62
N LEU A 90 -3.14 2.30 -6.70
CA LEU A 90 -2.95 3.72 -6.96
C LEU A 90 -1.46 4.02 -6.82
N ILE A 91 -0.85 4.50 -7.90
CA ILE A 91 0.60 4.71 -7.97
C ILE A 91 0.91 6.15 -8.36
N CYS A 92 1.76 6.82 -7.58
CA CYS A 92 2.34 8.12 -7.94
C CYS A 92 3.73 7.87 -8.51
N PRO A 93 4.00 8.26 -9.77
CA PRO A 93 5.30 8.02 -10.40
C PRO A 93 6.30 9.16 -10.20
N HIS A 94 5.92 10.24 -9.52
CA HIS A 94 6.71 11.46 -9.45
C HIS A 94 7.82 11.37 -8.41
N MET A 95 8.89 12.14 -8.66
CA MET A 95 9.96 12.33 -7.68
C MET A 95 9.53 13.31 -6.59
N PRO A 96 10.17 13.26 -5.41
CA PRO A 96 9.96 14.29 -4.40
C PRO A 96 10.27 15.66 -4.98
N GLY A 97 9.44 16.65 -4.65
CA GLY A 97 9.66 18.02 -5.07
C GLY A 97 9.10 18.39 -6.44
N GLU A 98 8.47 17.47 -7.18
CA GLU A 98 7.83 17.79 -8.45
C GLU A 98 6.53 18.58 -8.29
N GLY A 99 6.03 18.72 -7.06
CA GLY A 99 4.84 19.51 -6.79
C GLY A 99 3.52 18.86 -7.16
N CYS A 100 3.49 17.51 -7.34
CA CYS A 100 2.25 16.79 -7.62
C CYS A 100 1.37 16.69 -6.38
N GLU A 101 0.08 16.46 -6.58
CA GLU A 101 -0.88 16.21 -5.49
C GLU A 101 -0.95 14.73 -5.10
N CYS A 102 -0.44 13.83 -5.95
CA CYS A 102 -0.61 12.39 -5.77
C CYS A 102 0.44 11.73 -4.88
N ARG A 103 1.60 12.35 -4.69
CA ARG A 103 2.64 11.76 -3.83
C ARG A 103 2.21 11.81 -2.37
N LYS A 104 2.24 10.65 -1.69
CA LYS A 104 1.99 10.61 -0.25
C LYS A 104 2.95 11.54 0.50
N PRO A 105 2.52 12.31 1.49
CA PRO A 105 1.21 12.25 2.16
C PRO A 105 0.07 13.02 1.49
N GLY A 106 0.26 13.52 0.28
CA GLY A 106 -0.82 14.14 -0.48
C GLY A 106 -1.94 13.14 -0.76
N THR A 107 -3.18 13.64 -0.88
CA THR A 107 -4.38 12.81 -1.02
C THR A 107 -4.86 12.68 -2.47
N GLY A 108 -4.06 13.15 -3.44
CA GLY A 108 -4.48 13.17 -4.84
C GLY A 108 -4.93 11.81 -5.39
N LEU A 109 -4.23 10.72 -5.02
CA LEU A 109 -4.58 9.38 -5.47
C LEU A 109 -5.89 8.86 -4.87
N VAL A 110 -6.26 9.32 -3.69
CA VAL A 110 -7.38 8.79 -2.91
C VAL A 110 -8.59 9.72 -2.85
N LYS A 111 -8.60 10.79 -3.64
CA LYS A 111 -9.67 11.80 -3.62
C LYS A 111 -11.08 11.21 -3.73
N LYS A 112 -11.27 10.22 -4.57
CA LYS A 112 -12.60 9.61 -4.77
C LYS A 112 -13.13 8.92 -3.52
N TYR A 113 -12.23 8.49 -2.62
CA TYR A 113 -12.60 7.85 -1.37
C TYR A 113 -12.96 8.85 -0.28
N LEU A 114 -12.59 10.12 -0.44
CA LEU A 114 -12.81 11.16 0.57
C LEU A 114 -14.18 11.83 0.44
N LYS A 115 -14.98 11.40 -0.53
CA LYS A 115 -16.36 11.90 -0.69
C LYS A 115 -17.23 11.37 0.44
N ASP A 116 -18.18 12.20 0.88
CA ASP A 116 -19.10 11.84 1.94
C ASP A 116 -19.84 10.52 1.64
N GLY A 117 -19.88 9.64 2.64
CA GLY A 117 -20.60 8.39 2.56
C GLY A 117 -19.88 7.25 1.84
N VAL A 118 -18.65 7.45 1.35
CA VAL A 118 -17.88 6.38 0.70
C VAL A 118 -17.22 5.46 1.73
N LEU A 119 -16.52 6.02 2.70
CA LEU A 119 -15.77 5.24 3.69
C LEU A 119 -16.54 5.09 5.00
N ASP A 120 -16.45 3.91 5.58
CA ASP A 120 -16.75 3.71 6.99
C ASP A 120 -15.49 4.13 7.77
N VAL A 121 -15.38 5.44 8.05
CA VAL A 121 -14.16 6.04 8.59
C VAL A 121 -13.67 5.36 9.86
N ALA A 122 -14.57 4.92 10.71
CA ALA A 122 -14.23 4.25 11.96
C ALA A 122 -13.57 2.87 11.74
N ASN A 123 -13.79 2.28 10.57
CA ASN A 123 -13.32 0.95 10.23
C ASN A 123 -12.47 0.94 8.95
N CYS A 124 -11.78 2.04 8.67
CA CYS A 124 -10.80 2.13 7.59
C CYS A 124 -9.44 2.50 8.18
N TYR A 125 -8.38 2.01 7.55
CA TYR A 125 -7.01 2.24 8.03
C TYR A 125 -6.07 2.49 6.88
N VAL A 126 -4.98 3.21 7.16
CA VAL A 126 -3.82 3.27 6.28
C VAL A 126 -2.71 2.44 6.94
N ILE A 127 -2.16 1.49 6.21
CA ILE A 127 -1.11 0.60 6.69
C ILE A 127 0.15 0.85 5.87
N GLY A 128 1.25 1.17 6.54
CA GLY A 128 2.51 1.44 5.88
C GLY A 128 3.67 1.45 6.85
N ASP A 129 4.89 1.54 6.29
CA ASP A 129 6.12 1.47 7.08
C ASP A 129 6.76 2.83 7.35
N ARG A 130 6.25 3.90 6.74
CA ARG A 130 6.84 5.24 6.80
C ARG A 130 5.94 6.26 7.46
N GLU A 131 6.58 7.33 7.94
CA GLU A 131 5.87 8.50 8.48
C GLU A 131 4.92 9.11 7.45
N THR A 132 5.28 9.10 6.17
CA THR A 132 4.40 9.61 5.11
C THR A 132 3.10 8.83 4.99
N ASP A 133 3.10 7.54 5.31
CA ASP A 133 1.89 6.74 5.35
C ASP A 133 1.01 7.13 6.52
N MET A 134 1.61 7.39 7.68
CA MET A 134 0.88 7.84 8.87
C MET A 134 0.30 9.24 8.67
N LYS A 135 1.02 10.12 7.99
CA LYS A 135 0.52 11.45 7.62
C LYS A 135 -0.60 11.36 6.58
N LEU A 136 -0.52 10.41 5.66
CA LEU A 136 -1.63 10.16 4.73
C LEU A 136 -2.89 9.79 5.51
N ALA A 137 -2.78 8.91 6.50
CA ALA A 137 -3.91 8.55 7.36
C ALA A 137 -4.53 9.79 8.00
N ASP A 138 -3.70 10.64 8.60
CA ASP A 138 -4.17 11.89 9.21
C ASP A 138 -4.91 12.76 8.18
N ASN A 139 -4.33 12.92 6.99
CA ASN A 139 -4.92 13.74 5.93
C ASN A 139 -6.23 13.17 5.39
N MET A 140 -6.43 11.85 5.51
CA MET A 140 -7.67 11.19 5.13
C MET A 140 -8.69 11.13 6.28
N GLY A 141 -8.30 11.51 7.49
CA GLY A 141 -9.14 11.34 8.68
C GLY A 141 -9.27 9.90 9.15
N LEU A 142 -8.28 9.07 8.83
CA LEU A 142 -8.25 7.65 9.17
C LEU A 142 -7.17 7.35 10.20
N ARG A 143 -7.28 6.18 10.83
CA ARG A 143 -6.23 5.69 11.72
C ARG A 143 -5.11 5.06 10.88
N GLY A 144 -3.87 5.40 11.20
CA GLY A 144 -2.69 4.79 10.61
C GLY A 144 -2.16 3.65 11.48
N LEU A 145 -1.75 2.56 10.83
CA LEU A 145 -1.10 1.43 11.49
C LEU A 145 0.26 1.24 10.86
N ARG A 146 1.31 1.47 11.63
CA ARG A 146 2.68 1.35 11.14
C ARG A 146 3.14 -0.10 11.24
N VAL A 147 3.70 -0.61 10.14
CA VAL A 147 4.27 -1.96 10.06
C VAL A 147 5.79 -1.89 10.04
N GLY A 148 6.44 -2.90 10.58
CA GLY A 148 7.89 -3.01 10.56
C GLY A 148 8.54 -2.87 11.92
N PRO A 149 9.88 -2.67 11.98
CA PRO A 149 10.64 -2.65 13.24
C PRO A 149 10.16 -1.59 14.24
N ASP A 150 9.69 -0.46 13.73
CA ASP A 150 9.20 0.65 14.55
C ASP A 150 7.68 0.61 14.74
N GLY A 151 7.06 -0.50 14.42
CA GLY A 151 5.61 -0.63 14.48
C GLY A 151 5.18 -2.05 14.81
N ARG A 152 4.10 -2.48 14.17
CA ARG A 152 3.50 -3.80 14.36
C ARG A 152 3.96 -4.79 13.32
N SER A 153 3.90 -6.08 13.64
CA SER A 153 3.96 -7.13 12.64
C SER A 153 2.62 -7.24 11.93
N TRP A 154 2.60 -7.87 10.76
CA TRP A 154 1.36 -8.11 10.05
C TRP A 154 0.38 -8.99 10.85
N ALA A 155 0.90 -9.97 11.59
CA ALA A 155 0.06 -10.81 12.45
C ALA A 155 -0.63 -9.98 13.54
N GLU A 156 0.11 -9.04 14.15
CA GLU A 156 -0.44 -8.14 15.16
C GLU A 156 -1.51 -7.23 14.56
N ILE A 157 -1.30 -6.71 13.35
CA ILE A 157 -2.29 -5.89 12.66
C ILE A 157 -3.58 -6.68 12.43
N ALA A 158 -3.46 -7.90 11.89
CA ALA A 158 -4.62 -8.74 11.62
C ALA A 158 -5.39 -9.06 12.91
N ASP A 159 -4.68 -9.35 13.99
CA ASP A 159 -5.30 -9.61 15.30
C ASP A 159 -6.02 -8.38 15.85
N GLU A 160 -5.48 -7.19 15.63
CA GLU A 160 -6.03 -5.95 16.19
C GLU A 160 -7.31 -5.49 15.48
N ILE A 161 -7.38 -5.64 14.16
CA ILE A 161 -8.46 -5.03 13.38
C ILE A 161 -9.46 -6.01 12.77
N GLU A 162 -9.21 -7.30 12.88
CA GLU A 162 -10.11 -8.34 12.36
C GLU A 162 -11.50 -8.29 12.97
#